data_9a570b5b4eb882fc80f83ee3d1179e96
#
_entry.id   9a570b5b4eb882fc80f83ee3d1179e96
#
_cell.length_a   1.000
_cell.length_b   1.000
_cell.length_c   1.000
_cell.angle_alpha   90.00
_cell.angle_beta   90.00
_cell.angle_gamma   90.00
#
_symmetry.space_group_name_H-M   'P 1'
#
loop_
_entity.id
_entity.type
_entity.pdbx_description
1 polymer ?
#
loop_
_entity_poly.entity_id
_entity_poly.type
_entity_poly.pdbx_seq_one_letter_code
_entity_poly.pdbx_strand_id
1 'polypeptide(L)'
;MERLRPILRRQVSKVKIEISVKRQKSQDENPYVQTFNYEGDGNLTVADWLTEVNKNEAKTDRITWECGCLEKKCGACAMLINGYPSLACSVFLKKVAKRGKIHLEPFHKFTVMKDLMVDRSTIFQTMKEMKLWLYEKNQSDYTWNRDLQYKAGQCLQCGCCLEVCPNFFAGEQFSGASAMVEAYRAIEQNTRDEHKKEMKEAYQKIFFHYCGQSLSCKTVCPQKLPLDEIQARVNSHK
;
A
#
# COMPACT_ATOMS: atom_id res chain seq x y z
N MET A 1 42.78 -32.41 20.72
CA MET A 1 42.18 -31.22 21.35
C MET A 1 42.19 -30.06 20.35
N GLU A 2 41.14 -29.95 19.59
CA GLU A 2 40.99 -28.92 18.56
C GLU A 2 40.45 -27.64 19.23
N ARG A 3 41.24 -26.57 19.21
CA ARG A 3 40.87 -25.29 19.81
C ARG A 3 39.84 -24.64 18.92
N LEU A 4 38.59 -24.61 19.38
CA LEU A 4 37.53 -23.79 18.79
C LEU A 4 37.99 -22.32 18.69
N ARG A 5 38.14 -21.81 17.48
CA ARG A 5 38.46 -20.41 17.23
C ARG A 5 37.28 -19.55 17.75
N PRO A 6 37.50 -18.48 18.50
CA PRO A 6 36.42 -17.62 18.94
C PRO A 6 35.75 -16.98 17.71
N ILE A 7 34.43 -17.11 17.63
CA ILE A 7 33.61 -16.42 16.64
C ILE A 7 33.77 -14.93 16.90
N LEU A 8 34.53 -14.24 16.06
CA LEU A 8 34.67 -12.81 16.08
C LEU A 8 33.27 -12.20 15.90
N ARG A 9 32.66 -11.70 16.98
CA ARG A 9 31.48 -10.84 16.90
C ARG A 9 31.89 -9.59 16.10
N ARG A 10 31.43 -9.52 14.83
CA ARG A 10 31.54 -8.29 14.05
C ARG A 10 30.94 -7.17 14.88
N GLN A 11 31.74 -6.16 15.21
CA GLN A 11 31.23 -4.92 15.79
C GLN A 11 30.30 -4.30 14.75
N VAL A 12 29.01 -4.36 15.00
CA VAL A 12 28.00 -3.69 14.15
C VAL A 12 28.14 -2.21 14.42
N SER A 13 28.56 -1.44 13.40
CA SER A 13 28.65 0.00 13.50
C SER A 13 27.26 0.58 13.77
N LYS A 14 27.13 1.31 14.88
CA LYS A 14 25.88 2.02 15.19
C LYS A 14 25.68 3.16 14.21
N VAL A 15 24.47 3.31 13.69
CA VAL A 15 24.03 4.44 12.88
C VAL A 15 23.18 5.39 13.72
N LYS A 16 23.34 6.69 13.49
CA LYS A 16 22.49 7.73 14.07
C LYS A 16 21.52 8.20 12.99
N ILE A 17 20.24 8.14 13.28
CA ILE A 17 19.18 8.52 12.34
C ILE A 17 18.19 9.45 13.03
N GLU A 18 17.98 10.62 12.46
CA GLU A 18 16.91 11.53 12.84
C GLU A 18 15.64 11.13 12.09
N ILE A 19 14.57 10.82 12.79
CA ILE A 19 13.30 10.38 12.21
C ILE A 19 12.25 11.44 12.55
N SER A 20 11.76 12.13 11.53
CA SER A 20 10.67 13.09 11.66
C SER A 20 9.35 12.45 11.24
N VAL A 21 8.32 12.65 12.02
CA VAL A 21 6.97 12.12 11.82
C VAL A 21 5.99 13.26 11.72
N LYS A 22 5.22 13.32 10.66
CA LYS A 22 4.10 14.24 10.56
C LYS A 22 2.97 13.72 11.43
N ARG A 23 2.61 14.50 12.44
CA ARG A 23 1.59 14.19 13.43
C ARG A 23 0.36 15.07 13.21
N GLN A 24 -0.81 14.49 13.49
CA GLN A 24 -2.09 15.21 13.49
C GLN A 24 -3.05 14.49 14.45
N LYS A 25 -3.56 15.15 15.46
CA LYS A 25 -4.38 14.50 16.50
C LYS A 25 -5.79 14.14 16.02
N SER A 26 -6.35 14.96 15.13
CA SER A 26 -7.68 14.77 14.51
C SER A 26 -7.72 15.43 13.13
N GLN A 27 -8.81 15.23 12.39
CA GLN A 27 -9.00 15.85 11.08
C GLN A 27 -9.06 17.38 11.15
N ASP A 28 -9.55 17.95 12.26
CA ASP A 28 -9.78 19.38 12.44
C ASP A 28 -8.56 20.12 13.02
N GLU A 29 -7.53 19.39 13.44
CA GLU A 29 -6.32 19.98 14.02
C GLU A 29 -5.21 20.16 12.99
N ASN A 30 -4.43 21.23 13.15
CA ASN A 30 -3.27 21.47 12.28
C ASN A 30 -2.20 20.40 12.47
N PRO A 31 -1.61 19.90 11.37
CA PRO A 31 -0.49 18.96 11.46
C PRO A 31 0.77 19.66 12.01
N TYR A 32 1.59 18.89 12.73
CA TYR A 32 2.90 19.31 13.22
C TYR A 32 3.93 18.20 12.98
N VAL A 33 5.22 18.53 13.12
CA VAL A 33 6.30 17.55 12.96
C VAL A 33 6.90 17.24 14.34
N GLN A 34 6.99 15.96 14.67
CA GLN A 34 7.71 15.48 15.85
C GLN A 34 8.97 14.74 15.39
N THR A 35 10.10 15.04 16.03
CA THR A 35 11.40 14.46 15.65
C THR A 35 11.92 13.56 16.76
N PHE A 36 12.45 12.40 16.36
CA PHE A 36 13.03 11.37 17.20
C PHE A 36 14.45 11.08 16.77
N ASN A 37 15.32 10.76 17.73
CA ASN A 37 16.68 10.31 17.46
C ASN A 37 16.76 8.79 17.67
N TYR A 38 17.20 8.07 16.66
CA TYR A 38 17.48 6.64 16.74
C TYR A 38 19.00 6.41 16.71
N GLU A 39 19.49 5.57 17.63
CA GLU A 39 20.87 5.09 17.63
C GLU A 39 20.88 3.57 17.77
N GLY A 40 21.35 2.88 16.76
CA GLY A 40 21.34 1.42 16.69
C GLY A 40 22.01 0.88 15.43
N ASP A 41 21.83 -0.39 15.14
CA ASP A 41 22.41 -1.04 13.96
C ASP A 41 21.67 -0.72 12.63
N GLY A 42 20.53 -0.05 12.72
CA GLY A 42 19.70 0.31 11.59
C GLY A 42 18.99 -0.86 10.91
N ASN A 43 19.01 -2.05 11.52
CA ASN A 43 18.37 -3.25 10.98
C ASN A 43 16.87 -3.35 11.27
N LEU A 44 16.33 -2.46 12.11
CA LEU A 44 14.89 -2.36 12.33
C LEU A 44 14.18 -1.90 11.04
N THR A 45 12.98 -2.42 10.83
CA THR A 45 12.05 -1.82 9.86
C THR A 45 11.44 -0.54 10.45
N VAL A 46 10.84 0.30 9.59
CA VAL A 46 10.07 1.46 10.05
C VAL A 46 8.93 1.03 10.99
N ALA A 47 8.28 -0.11 10.72
CA ALA A 47 7.23 -0.65 11.58
C ALA A 47 7.75 -1.12 12.95
N ASP A 48 8.91 -1.77 12.99
CA ASP A 48 9.54 -2.16 14.26
C ASP A 48 9.87 -0.92 15.09
N TRP A 49 10.45 0.10 14.47
CA TRP A 49 10.78 1.36 15.13
C TRP A 49 9.52 2.05 15.67
N LEU A 50 8.44 2.17 14.88
CA LEU A 50 7.17 2.74 15.33
C LEU A 50 6.61 1.97 16.53
N THR A 51 6.74 0.65 16.52
CA THR A 51 6.30 -0.20 17.63
C THR A 51 7.13 0.04 18.89
N GLU A 52 8.46 0.18 18.76
CA GLU A 52 9.36 0.44 19.89
C GLU A 52 9.13 1.81 20.51
N VAL A 53 9.03 2.87 19.69
CA VAL A 53 8.74 4.22 20.17
C VAL A 53 7.42 4.22 20.93
N ASN A 54 6.37 3.62 20.39
CA ASN A 54 5.07 3.58 21.02
C ASN A 54 5.01 2.77 22.34
N LYS A 55 5.97 1.89 22.61
CA LYS A 55 6.07 1.20 23.91
C LYS A 55 6.53 2.15 25.03
N ASN A 56 7.37 3.12 24.70
CA ASN A 56 7.98 4.03 25.63
C ASN A 56 7.16 5.32 25.84
N GLU A 57 6.21 5.62 24.95
CA GLU A 57 5.36 6.80 25.03
C GLU A 57 4.09 6.56 25.84
N ALA A 58 3.61 7.62 26.52
CA ALA A 58 2.29 7.61 27.14
C ALA A 58 1.21 7.28 26.10
N LYS A 59 0.12 6.63 26.51
CA LYS A 59 -0.95 6.22 25.59
C LYS A 59 -1.53 7.37 24.75
N THR A 60 -1.55 8.57 25.32
CA THR A 60 -2.04 9.81 24.68
C THR A 60 -1.12 10.33 23.58
N ASP A 61 0.19 10.02 23.67
CA ASP A 61 1.23 10.58 22.79
C ASP A 61 1.75 9.58 21.76
N ARG A 62 1.22 8.36 21.76
CA ARG A 62 1.58 7.33 20.79
C ARG A 62 1.29 7.78 19.37
N ILE A 63 2.22 7.47 18.46
CA ILE A 63 2.02 7.66 17.03
C ILE A 63 0.95 6.69 16.57
N THR A 64 -0.15 7.21 16.02
CA THR A 64 -1.22 6.39 15.46
C THR A 64 -0.86 5.97 14.04
N TRP A 65 -0.86 4.67 13.79
CA TRP A 65 -0.63 4.07 12.48
C TRP A 65 -1.32 2.72 12.40
N GLU A 66 -1.57 2.23 11.20
CA GLU A 66 -2.20 0.93 11.00
C GLU A 66 -1.16 -0.17 10.83
N CYS A 67 -1.38 -1.30 11.50
CA CYS A 67 -0.57 -2.50 11.31
C CYS A 67 -1.44 -3.76 11.44
N GLY A 68 -1.01 -4.82 10.77
CA GLY A 68 -1.65 -6.12 10.83
C GLY A 68 -0.60 -7.22 10.84
N CYS A 69 -0.21 -7.73 9.67
CA CYS A 69 0.68 -8.89 9.56
C CYS A 69 2.15 -8.63 9.90
N LEU A 70 2.65 -7.40 9.73
CA LEU A 70 4.07 -7.00 9.81
C LEU A 70 5.03 -7.76 8.86
N GLU A 71 4.48 -8.50 7.89
CA GLU A 71 5.18 -9.42 6.98
C GLU A 71 4.95 -9.09 5.50
N LYS A 72 4.61 -7.84 5.17
CA LYS A 72 4.35 -7.39 3.79
C LYS A 72 3.18 -8.12 3.09
N LYS A 73 2.16 -8.59 3.84
CA LYS A 73 1.03 -9.38 3.31
C LYS A 73 -0.33 -8.71 3.40
N CYS A 74 -0.53 -7.70 4.26
CA CYS A 74 -1.86 -7.12 4.49
C CYS A 74 -2.05 -5.71 3.95
N GLY A 75 -0.97 -4.95 3.68
CA GLY A 75 -1.06 -3.59 3.16
C GLY A 75 -1.38 -2.50 4.20
N ALA A 76 -1.78 -2.85 5.42
CA ALA A 76 -2.24 -1.90 6.44
C ALA A 76 -1.20 -0.80 6.76
N CYS A 77 0.08 -1.16 6.89
CA CYS A 77 1.17 -0.26 7.27
C CYS A 77 1.68 0.65 6.13
N ALA A 78 0.88 0.87 5.09
CA ALA A 78 1.27 1.72 3.98
C ALA A 78 1.24 3.20 4.37
N MET A 79 2.34 3.91 4.09
CA MET A 79 2.55 5.33 4.37
C MET A 79 3.61 5.92 3.43
N LEU A 80 3.82 7.21 3.48
CA LEU A 80 4.93 7.86 2.79
C LEU A 80 6.20 7.78 3.66
N ILE A 81 7.26 7.25 3.09
CA ILE A 81 8.59 7.20 3.70
C ILE A 81 9.54 7.99 2.80
N ASN A 82 10.01 9.14 3.26
CA ASN A 82 10.75 10.11 2.46
C ASN A 82 10.01 10.53 1.17
N GLY A 83 8.70 10.71 1.26
CA GLY A 83 7.83 11.07 0.13
C GLY A 83 7.50 9.92 -0.82
N TYR A 84 7.95 8.68 -0.54
CA TYR A 84 7.70 7.52 -1.39
C TYR A 84 6.72 6.54 -0.70
N PRO A 85 5.60 6.16 -1.35
CA PRO A 85 4.63 5.25 -0.76
C PRO A 85 5.22 3.84 -0.59
N SER A 86 5.21 3.34 0.63
CA SER A 86 5.85 2.08 1.00
C SER A 86 5.13 1.40 2.16
N LEU A 87 5.35 0.10 2.32
CA LEU A 87 4.91 -0.64 3.49
C LEU A 87 5.96 -0.54 4.60
N ALA A 88 5.64 0.09 5.72
CA ALA A 88 6.57 0.32 6.84
C ALA A 88 7.25 -0.98 7.33
N CYS A 89 6.56 -2.11 7.31
CA CYS A 89 7.10 -3.41 7.72
C CYS A 89 8.11 -4.03 6.74
N SER A 90 8.31 -3.45 5.55
CA SER A 90 9.27 -3.96 4.55
C SER A 90 10.46 -3.03 4.29
N VAL A 91 10.52 -1.90 4.99
CA VAL A 91 11.52 -0.85 4.78
C VAL A 91 12.43 -0.74 5.99
N PHE A 92 13.72 -1.08 5.81
CA PHE A 92 14.74 -0.99 6.86
C PHE A 92 15.27 0.43 7.01
N LEU A 93 15.45 0.90 8.25
CA LEU A 93 15.89 2.26 8.56
C LEU A 93 17.20 2.61 7.82
N LYS A 94 18.23 1.75 7.91
CA LYS A 94 19.52 1.98 7.25
C LYS A 94 19.46 2.07 5.71
N LYS A 95 18.43 1.47 5.08
CA LYS A 95 18.28 1.50 3.62
C LYS A 95 17.67 2.78 3.11
N VAL A 96 16.85 3.46 3.94
CA VAL A 96 16.11 4.64 3.52
C VAL A 96 16.62 5.92 4.15
N ALA A 97 17.46 5.84 5.18
CA ALA A 97 18.08 7.02 5.80
C ALA A 97 18.95 7.78 4.79
N LYS A 98 18.42 8.89 4.28
CA LYS A 98 19.16 9.81 3.40
C LYS A 98 19.92 10.80 4.25
N ARG A 99 21.25 10.78 4.22
CA ARG A 99 22.10 11.65 5.07
C ARG A 99 21.74 11.56 6.56
N GLY A 100 21.38 10.36 7.05
CA GLY A 100 20.98 10.14 8.43
C GLY A 100 19.57 10.62 8.79
N LYS A 101 18.72 10.90 7.82
CA LYS A 101 17.35 11.40 8.06
C LYS A 101 16.29 10.51 7.39
N ILE A 102 15.16 10.37 8.08
CA ILE A 102 13.93 9.71 7.56
C ILE A 102 12.75 10.62 7.86
N HIS A 103 11.85 10.75 6.91
CA HIS A 103 10.59 11.47 7.07
C HIS A 103 9.40 10.55 6.85
N LEU A 104 8.47 10.50 7.81
CA LEU A 104 7.26 9.68 7.77
C LEU A 104 6.04 10.58 7.71
N GLU A 105 5.16 10.32 6.73
CA GLU A 105 3.91 11.05 6.54
C GLU A 105 2.76 10.10 6.20
N PRO A 106 1.50 10.48 6.51
CA PRO A 106 0.34 9.78 5.96
C PRO A 106 0.28 9.96 4.44
N PHE A 107 -0.50 9.15 3.75
CA PHE A 107 -0.86 9.41 2.36
C PHE A 107 -1.58 10.75 2.24
N HIS A 108 -1.23 11.52 1.20
CA HIS A 108 -1.76 12.88 1.00
C HIS A 108 -3.09 12.90 0.24
N LYS A 109 -3.40 11.84 -0.51
CA LYS A 109 -4.60 11.74 -1.34
C LYS A 109 -5.80 11.10 -0.63
N PHE A 110 -5.62 10.76 0.63
CA PHE A 110 -6.64 10.19 1.49
C PHE A 110 -6.88 11.12 2.69
N THR A 111 -8.08 11.08 3.24
CA THR A 111 -8.38 11.81 4.47
C THR A 111 -7.57 11.27 5.63
N VAL A 112 -6.79 12.13 6.28
CA VAL A 112 -6.02 11.78 7.47
C VAL A 112 -6.98 11.64 8.64
N MET A 113 -6.98 10.47 9.28
CA MET A 113 -7.78 10.22 10.49
C MET A 113 -7.02 10.66 11.74
N LYS A 114 -5.78 10.25 11.86
CA LYS A 114 -4.86 10.63 12.94
C LYS A 114 -3.43 10.24 12.58
N ASP A 115 -2.48 11.12 12.75
CA ASP A 115 -1.05 10.92 12.51
C ASP A 115 -0.77 10.29 11.13
N LEU A 116 -0.36 9.02 11.09
CA LEU A 116 -0.04 8.27 9.87
C LEU A 116 -1.22 7.42 9.35
N MET A 117 -2.34 7.40 10.07
CA MET A 117 -3.54 6.65 9.70
C MET A 117 -4.45 7.47 8.79
N VAL A 118 -4.89 6.88 7.68
CA VAL A 118 -5.77 7.49 6.69
C VAL A 118 -7.03 6.65 6.45
N ASP A 119 -8.12 7.29 6.04
CA ASP A 119 -9.35 6.60 5.64
C ASP A 119 -9.20 5.99 4.24
N ARG A 120 -9.19 4.67 4.16
CA ARG A 120 -9.14 3.90 2.89
C ARG A 120 -10.50 3.32 2.48
N SER A 121 -11.59 3.71 3.12
CA SER A 121 -12.93 3.20 2.82
C SER A 121 -13.33 3.41 1.36
N THR A 122 -12.84 4.50 0.74
CA THR A 122 -13.06 4.80 -0.69
C THR A 122 -12.64 3.65 -1.61
N ILE A 123 -11.59 2.88 -1.27
CA ILE A 123 -11.15 1.71 -2.07
C ILE A 123 -12.27 0.68 -2.17
N PHE A 124 -12.90 0.36 -1.04
CA PHE A 124 -13.97 -0.65 -0.97
C PHE A 124 -15.29 -0.12 -1.51
N GLN A 125 -15.59 1.16 -1.27
CA GLN A 125 -16.77 1.81 -1.86
C GLN A 125 -16.74 1.77 -3.38
N THR A 126 -15.61 2.07 -3.97
CA THR A 126 -15.40 1.98 -5.42
C THR A 126 -15.64 0.56 -5.96
N MET A 127 -15.16 -0.46 -5.26
CA MET A 127 -15.42 -1.86 -5.65
C MET A 127 -16.90 -2.19 -5.57
N LYS A 128 -17.61 -1.68 -4.56
CA LYS A 128 -19.06 -1.84 -4.42
C LYS A 128 -19.82 -1.16 -5.56
N GLU A 129 -19.44 0.04 -5.94
CA GLU A 129 -20.04 0.79 -7.05
C GLU A 129 -19.84 0.09 -8.39
N MET A 130 -18.67 -0.52 -8.58
CA MET A 130 -18.37 -1.32 -9.77
C MET A 130 -18.97 -2.73 -9.73
N LYS A 131 -19.66 -3.11 -8.66
CA LYS A 131 -20.25 -4.45 -8.45
C LYS A 131 -19.24 -5.59 -8.60
N LEU A 132 -18.02 -5.41 -8.07
CA LEU A 132 -16.90 -6.34 -8.22
C LEU A 132 -17.01 -7.54 -7.27
N TRP A 133 -17.97 -8.41 -7.51
CA TRP A 133 -18.15 -9.68 -6.80
C TRP A 133 -18.60 -10.79 -7.74
N LEU A 134 -18.50 -12.02 -7.26
CA LEU A 134 -18.96 -13.21 -7.97
C LEU A 134 -20.30 -13.68 -7.36
N TYR A 135 -21.31 -13.95 -8.17
CA TYR A 135 -22.61 -14.39 -7.70
C TYR A 135 -22.68 -15.89 -7.37
N GLU A 136 -21.85 -16.72 -8.02
CA GLU A 136 -21.90 -18.17 -7.91
C GLU A 136 -20.52 -18.78 -7.79
N LYS A 137 -20.45 -20.01 -7.21
CA LYS A 137 -19.27 -20.85 -7.33
C LYS A 137 -19.06 -21.17 -8.80
N ASN A 138 -17.98 -20.68 -9.40
CA ASN A 138 -17.60 -21.06 -10.73
C ASN A 138 -17.29 -22.55 -10.79
N GLN A 139 -18.09 -23.30 -11.54
CA GLN A 139 -17.64 -24.52 -12.19
C GLN A 139 -16.88 -24.06 -13.43
N SER A 140 -15.59 -23.91 -13.29
CA SER A 140 -14.77 -23.19 -14.24
C SER A 140 -14.38 -24.07 -15.43
N ASP A 141 -14.82 -23.72 -16.60
CA ASP A 141 -14.00 -23.88 -17.79
C ASP A 141 -12.89 -22.85 -17.71
N TYR A 142 -11.67 -23.27 -17.32
CA TYR A 142 -10.51 -22.40 -17.07
C TYR A 142 -9.92 -21.86 -18.38
N THR A 143 -10.67 -20.99 -19.06
CA THR A 143 -10.21 -20.32 -20.29
C THR A 143 -9.42 -19.04 -20.02
N TRP A 144 -9.42 -18.57 -18.78
CA TRP A 144 -8.75 -17.34 -18.37
C TRP A 144 -7.26 -17.55 -18.01
N ASN A 145 -6.47 -16.50 -18.11
CA ASN A 145 -5.05 -16.53 -17.78
C ASN A 145 -4.83 -16.72 -16.27
N ARG A 146 -4.64 -17.99 -15.87
CA ARG A 146 -4.48 -18.39 -14.46
C ARG A 146 -3.30 -17.69 -13.77
N ASP A 147 -2.17 -17.54 -14.45
CA ASP A 147 -0.97 -16.92 -13.86
C ASP A 147 -1.19 -15.43 -13.60
N LEU A 148 -1.83 -14.73 -14.51
CA LEU A 148 -2.16 -13.33 -14.35
C LEU A 148 -3.22 -13.14 -13.26
N GLN A 149 -4.22 -14.00 -13.17
CA GLN A 149 -5.21 -14.02 -12.10
C GLN A 149 -4.58 -14.25 -10.73
N TYR A 150 -3.64 -15.20 -10.63
CA TYR A 150 -2.91 -15.44 -9.40
C TYR A 150 -2.08 -14.22 -8.97
N LYS A 151 -1.36 -13.59 -9.91
CA LYS A 151 -0.63 -12.34 -9.65
C LYS A 151 -1.57 -11.22 -9.21
N ALA A 152 -2.67 -11.00 -9.94
CA ALA A 152 -3.66 -9.98 -9.59
C ALA A 152 -4.24 -10.22 -8.18
N GLY A 153 -4.48 -11.49 -7.81
CA GLY A 153 -4.94 -11.89 -6.48
C GLY A 153 -4.01 -11.55 -5.33
N GLN A 154 -2.76 -11.17 -5.60
CA GLN A 154 -1.80 -10.70 -4.60
C GLN A 154 -1.96 -9.21 -4.26
N CYS A 155 -2.93 -8.51 -4.83
CA CYS A 155 -3.20 -7.12 -4.50
C CYS A 155 -3.57 -6.98 -3.02
N LEU A 156 -2.84 -6.11 -2.32
CA LEU A 156 -3.03 -5.87 -0.87
C LEU A 156 -4.07 -4.78 -0.57
N GLN A 157 -4.63 -4.12 -1.59
CA GLN A 157 -5.49 -2.94 -1.43
C GLN A 157 -4.87 -1.85 -0.54
N CYS A 158 -3.54 -1.74 -0.58
CA CYS A 158 -2.75 -0.90 0.34
C CYS A 158 -2.83 0.60 0.02
N GLY A 159 -3.26 1.00 -1.20
CA GLY A 159 -3.36 2.39 -1.61
C GLY A 159 -2.08 3.02 -2.18
N CYS A 160 -0.90 2.35 -2.14
CA CYS A 160 0.35 2.92 -2.68
C CYS A 160 0.22 3.38 -4.14
N CYS A 161 -0.45 2.60 -4.98
CA CYS A 161 -0.68 2.93 -6.39
C CYS A 161 -1.59 4.14 -6.58
N LEU A 162 -2.52 4.36 -5.66
CA LEU A 162 -3.45 5.49 -5.65
C LEU A 162 -2.74 6.77 -5.25
N GLU A 163 -1.86 6.70 -4.26
CA GLU A 163 -1.08 7.84 -3.76
C GLU A 163 -0.26 8.53 -4.86
N VAL A 164 0.35 7.76 -5.77
CA VAL A 164 1.18 8.33 -6.85
C VAL A 164 0.43 8.60 -8.15
N CYS A 165 -0.84 8.18 -8.24
CA CYS A 165 -1.60 8.35 -9.46
C CYS A 165 -1.97 9.82 -9.66
N PRO A 166 -1.59 10.49 -10.77
CA PRO A 166 -1.89 11.90 -10.97
C PRO A 166 -3.40 12.21 -10.99
N ASN A 167 -4.21 11.23 -11.37
CA ASN A 167 -5.65 11.41 -11.59
C ASN A 167 -6.51 10.98 -10.39
N PHE A 168 -5.92 10.35 -9.36
CA PHE A 168 -6.68 9.85 -8.21
C PHE A 168 -6.65 10.82 -7.04
N PHE A 169 -7.83 11.09 -6.46
CA PHE A 169 -8.02 11.69 -5.14
C PHE A 169 -9.22 11.00 -4.48
N ALA A 170 -9.11 10.72 -3.17
CA ALA A 170 -10.19 10.08 -2.44
C ALA A 170 -11.45 10.96 -2.43
N GLY A 171 -12.60 10.35 -2.72
CA GLY A 171 -13.87 11.06 -2.84
C GLY A 171 -14.20 11.58 -4.25
N GLU A 172 -13.26 11.50 -5.19
CA GLU A 172 -13.51 11.83 -6.59
C GLU A 172 -13.89 10.59 -7.43
N GLN A 173 -14.33 10.84 -8.67
CA GLN A 173 -14.93 9.82 -9.54
C GLN A 173 -13.94 8.73 -10.00
N PHE A 174 -12.64 9.04 -10.13
CA PHE A 174 -11.67 8.08 -10.64
C PHE A 174 -11.31 6.99 -9.63
N SER A 175 -11.56 5.74 -9.99
CA SER A 175 -11.39 4.59 -9.09
C SER A 175 -9.94 4.14 -8.83
N GLY A 176 -9.01 4.45 -9.74
CA GLY A 176 -7.61 4.10 -9.62
C GLY A 176 -7.25 2.62 -9.82
N ALA A 177 -5.95 2.33 -9.76
CA ALA A 177 -5.41 1.03 -10.17
C ALA A 177 -5.81 -0.15 -9.27
N SER A 178 -6.13 0.07 -7.99
CA SER A 178 -6.60 -1.00 -7.09
C SER A 178 -7.94 -1.57 -7.55
N ALA A 179 -8.89 -0.70 -7.93
CA ALA A 179 -10.17 -1.12 -8.48
C ALA A 179 -10.04 -1.79 -9.86
N MET A 180 -9.11 -1.31 -10.70
CA MET A 180 -8.80 -1.95 -11.99
C MET A 180 -8.34 -3.41 -11.81
N VAL A 181 -7.49 -3.69 -10.82
CA VAL A 181 -7.03 -5.07 -10.54
C VAL A 181 -8.20 -5.97 -10.15
N GLU A 182 -9.09 -5.49 -9.30
CA GLU A 182 -10.26 -6.27 -8.89
C GLU A 182 -11.29 -6.39 -10.02
N ALA A 183 -11.46 -5.35 -10.86
CA ALA A 183 -12.30 -5.42 -12.06
C ALA A 183 -11.80 -6.52 -13.02
N TYR A 184 -10.48 -6.57 -13.28
CA TYR A 184 -9.89 -7.64 -14.07
C TYR A 184 -10.24 -9.01 -13.50
N ARG A 185 -10.04 -9.21 -12.19
CA ARG A 185 -10.32 -10.48 -11.54
C ARG A 185 -11.79 -10.87 -11.62
N ALA A 186 -12.68 -9.93 -11.29
CA ALA A 186 -14.12 -10.20 -11.24
C ALA A 186 -14.70 -10.44 -12.65
N ILE A 187 -14.32 -9.64 -13.66
CA ILE A 187 -14.81 -9.78 -15.03
C ILE A 187 -14.36 -11.10 -15.65
N GLU A 188 -13.09 -11.48 -15.48
CA GLU A 188 -12.56 -12.73 -16.04
C GLU A 188 -13.19 -13.98 -15.39
N GLN A 189 -13.47 -13.93 -14.09
CA GLN A 189 -13.97 -15.09 -13.33
C GLN A 189 -15.50 -15.21 -13.33
N ASN A 190 -16.24 -14.17 -13.69
CA ASN A 190 -17.69 -14.22 -13.68
C ASN A 190 -18.23 -15.04 -14.85
N THR A 191 -19.23 -15.88 -14.60
CA THR A 191 -19.89 -16.73 -15.62
C THR A 191 -21.15 -16.11 -16.19
N ARG A 192 -21.76 -15.12 -15.51
CA ARG A 192 -22.98 -14.46 -15.96
C ARG A 192 -22.65 -13.29 -16.88
N ASP A 193 -23.05 -13.38 -18.15
CA ASP A 193 -22.78 -12.34 -19.15
C ASP A 193 -23.42 -10.99 -18.82
N GLU A 194 -24.62 -10.99 -18.26
CA GLU A 194 -25.30 -9.76 -17.83
C GLU A 194 -24.49 -9.03 -16.76
N HIS A 195 -24.03 -9.74 -15.74
CA HIS A 195 -23.21 -9.15 -14.68
C HIS A 195 -21.84 -8.71 -15.17
N LYS A 196 -21.21 -9.47 -16.06
CA LYS A 196 -19.98 -9.02 -16.74
C LYS A 196 -20.19 -7.70 -17.47
N LYS A 197 -21.31 -7.56 -18.17
CA LYS A 197 -21.66 -6.32 -18.88
C LYS A 197 -21.77 -5.15 -17.91
N GLU A 198 -22.51 -5.31 -16.80
CA GLU A 198 -22.62 -4.27 -15.77
C GLU A 198 -21.26 -3.84 -15.20
N MET A 199 -20.39 -4.81 -14.87
CA MET A 199 -19.04 -4.52 -14.38
C MET A 199 -18.17 -3.78 -15.40
N LYS A 200 -18.27 -4.15 -16.69
CA LYS A 200 -17.54 -3.48 -17.77
C LYS A 200 -18.01 -2.05 -17.97
N GLU A 201 -19.33 -1.82 -17.97
CA GLU A 201 -19.90 -0.46 -18.07
C GLU A 201 -19.46 0.41 -16.90
N ALA A 202 -19.48 -0.11 -15.66
CA ALA A 202 -19.01 0.59 -14.50
C ALA A 202 -17.49 0.88 -14.58
N TYR A 203 -16.70 -0.10 -15.01
CA TYR A 203 -15.26 0.07 -15.23
C TYR A 203 -14.96 1.18 -16.26
N GLN A 204 -15.68 1.20 -17.39
CA GLN A 204 -15.51 2.26 -18.39
C GLN A 204 -15.81 3.64 -17.80
N LYS A 205 -16.91 3.74 -17.05
CA LYS A 205 -17.40 5.00 -16.50
C LYS A 205 -16.46 5.63 -15.47
N ILE A 206 -15.84 4.83 -14.57
CA ILE A 206 -15.10 5.37 -13.43
C ILE A 206 -13.60 5.05 -13.43
N PHE A 207 -13.12 4.26 -14.40
CA PHE A 207 -11.69 4.00 -14.59
C PHE A 207 -11.21 4.36 -15.99
N PHE A 208 -11.74 3.70 -17.02
CA PHE A 208 -11.16 3.72 -18.37
C PHE A 208 -11.02 5.14 -18.94
N HIS A 209 -12.06 5.95 -18.83
CA HIS A 209 -12.07 7.31 -19.36
C HIS A 209 -11.16 8.29 -18.59
N TYR A 210 -10.77 7.97 -17.36
CA TYR A 210 -9.97 8.83 -16.50
C TYR A 210 -8.51 8.41 -16.37
N CYS A 211 -8.15 7.20 -16.81
CA CYS A 211 -6.77 6.72 -16.73
C CYS A 211 -5.89 7.34 -17.81
N GLY A 212 -4.98 8.24 -17.42
CA GLY A 212 -3.99 8.86 -18.30
C GLY A 212 -2.79 7.95 -18.66
N GLN A 213 -2.82 6.66 -18.29
CA GLN A 213 -1.81 5.64 -18.60
C GLN A 213 -0.37 6.01 -18.20
N SER A 214 -0.19 6.81 -17.15
CA SER A 214 1.13 7.21 -16.64
C SER A 214 1.98 6.05 -16.12
N LEU A 215 1.34 4.91 -15.80
CA LEU A 215 1.93 3.73 -15.18
C LEU A 215 2.70 3.97 -13.88
N SER A 216 2.56 5.15 -13.26
CA SER A 216 3.15 5.46 -11.95
C SER A 216 2.72 4.43 -10.88
N CYS A 217 1.51 3.90 -10.98
CA CYS A 217 1.01 2.84 -10.11
C CYS A 217 1.86 1.57 -10.14
N LYS A 218 2.42 1.19 -11.30
CA LYS A 218 3.29 0.02 -11.45
C LYS A 218 4.61 0.19 -10.72
N THR A 219 5.19 1.39 -10.75
CA THR A 219 6.52 1.65 -10.19
C THR A 219 6.58 1.52 -8.67
N VAL A 220 5.45 1.78 -7.99
CA VAL A 220 5.37 1.80 -6.51
C VAL A 220 4.70 0.57 -5.90
N CYS A 221 4.18 -0.34 -6.72
CA CYS A 221 3.46 -1.51 -6.21
C CYS A 221 4.35 -2.39 -5.32
N PRO A 222 4.05 -2.55 -4.01
CA PRO A 222 4.87 -3.36 -3.11
C PRO A 222 4.92 -4.82 -3.52
N GLN A 223 3.87 -5.33 -4.17
CA GLN A 223 3.79 -6.71 -4.69
C GLN A 223 4.34 -6.86 -6.11
N LYS A 224 4.76 -5.73 -6.75
CA LYS A 224 5.27 -5.73 -8.12
C LYS A 224 4.30 -6.36 -9.13
N LEU A 225 3.02 -6.06 -8.97
CA LEU A 225 1.99 -6.55 -9.89
C LEU A 225 2.26 -6.04 -11.31
N PRO A 226 2.00 -6.84 -12.35
CA PRO A 226 2.11 -6.42 -13.74
C PRO A 226 0.90 -5.56 -14.13
N LEU A 227 0.81 -4.35 -13.56
CA LEU A 227 -0.37 -3.48 -13.70
C LEU A 227 -0.61 -3.02 -15.13
N ASP A 228 0.42 -2.91 -15.93
CA ASP A 228 0.33 -2.62 -17.37
C ASP A 228 -0.33 -3.78 -18.15
N GLU A 229 0.06 -5.03 -17.87
CA GLU A 229 -0.54 -6.21 -18.49
C GLU A 229 -1.99 -6.40 -18.03
N ILE A 230 -2.26 -6.24 -16.74
CA ILE A 230 -3.63 -6.30 -16.18
C ILE A 230 -4.50 -5.22 -16.82
N GLN A 231 -4.00 -3.99 -16.95
CA GLN A 231 -4.72 -2.89 -17.59
C GLN A 231 -5.02 -3.18 -19.06
N ALA A 232 -4.03 -3.64 -19.80
CA ALA A 232 -4.22 -4.00 -21.21
C ALA A 232 -5.29 -5.08 -21.37
N ARG A 233 -5.28 -6.08 -20.49
CA ARG A 233 -6.24 -7.19 -20.52
C ARG A 233 -7.65 -6.73 -20.21
N VAL A 234 -7.87 -5.99 -19.10
CA VAL A 234 -9.22 -5.52 -18.76
C VAL A 234 -9.75 -4.53 -19.81
N ASN A 235 -8.88 -3.71 -20.39
CA ASN A 235 -9.26 -2.80 -21.47
C ASN A 235 -9.64 -3.51 -22.77
N SER A 236 -9.15 -4.73 -23.03
CA SER A 236 -9.55 -5.53 -24.21
C SER A 236 -10.97 -6.07 -24.12
N HIS A 237 -11.59 -6.02 -22.96
CA HIS A 237 -12.98 -6.42 -22.72
C HIS A 237 -14.00 -5.30 -22.96
N LYS A 238 -13.65 -4.28 -23.73
CA LYS A 238 -14.53 -3.14 -24.07
C LYS A 238 -15.83 -3.58 -24.72
#